data_4779d8bda6d65a740601355243e09296
#
_entry.id   4779d8bda6d65a740601355243e09296
#
_cell.length_a   1.000
_cell.length_b   1.000
_cell.length_c   1.000
_cell.angle_alpha   90.00
_cell.angle_beta   90.00
_cell.angle_gamma   90.00
#
_symmetry.space_group_name_H-M   'P 1'
#
loop_
_entity.id
_entity.type
_entity.pdbx_description
1 polymer ?
#
loop_
_entity_poly.entity_id
_entity_poly.type
_entity_poly.pdbx_seq_one_letter_code
_entity_poly.pdbx_strand_id
1 'polypeptide(L)'
;MTLTLQKVTIKINENRTFYLLERNVIRMKRRIQTLTLALCFCTAFLFSSCSFMQKQEEPQVQNHSELTSTESFPIKLNVGEEEYLIASKPRSLAVLSADLVQALGDIGAASLISGACTDAPSSVSLSASQSCGTALNPNLQQLISVRPDWVLVSVPMLQSSIEQLEQAGIQVICFDYPDSIDSIKERYRTLFSLCYGLEGTQKAEAFLNEYQQRLDTAIQPASEYVRVTSKKKAIYLAQPDYTMATGETLEGELLDQMGFDNLGELGSRWSYPEVESEELVPDIIFYDSQLDPEQIIQSPVYSQSPAVLSQQLIPVDFSAMRLRGLPMIDQLAQMAQSGYPQAYGG
;
A
#
# COMPACT_ATOMS: atom_id res chain seq x y z
N MET A 1 -48.12 -2.78 11.13
CA MET A 1 -46.81 -2.12 11.12
C MET A 1 -45.74 -2.92 11.84
N THR A 2 -46.04 -3.69 12.87
CA THR A 2 -45.09 -4.46 13.69
C THR A 2 -44.48 -5.70 12.99
N LEU A 3 -45.12 -6.27 11.98
CA LEU A 3 -44.66 -7.45 11.27
C LEU A 3 -43.57 -7.14 10.20
N THR A 4 -43.49 -5.92 9.71
CA THR A 4 -42.50 -5.48 8.71
C THR A 4 -41.12 -5.24 9.35
N LEU A 5 -41.09 -4.69 10.55
CA LEU A 5 -39.87 -4.46 11.33
C LEU A 5 -39.15 -5.79 11.72
N GLN A 6 -39.92 -6.82 12.10
CA GLN A 6 -39.33 -8.12 12.43
C GLN A 6 -38.67 -8.79 11.21
N LYS A 7 -39.23 -8.65 9.99
CA LYS A 7 -38.61 -9.22 8.79
C LYS A 7 -37.32 -8.51 8.37
N VAL A 8 -37.24 -7.20 8.57
CA VAL A 8 -36.02 -6.42 8.24
C VAL A 8 -34.90 -6.75 9.22
N THR A 9 -35.20 -6.82 10.52
CA THR A 9 -34.21 -7.17 11.56
C THR A 9 -33.66 -8.59 11.38
N ILE A 10 -34.51 -9.57 11.01
CA ILE A 10 -34.07 -10.94 10.72
C ILE A 10 -33.16 -10.97 9.48
N LYS A 11 -33.47 -10.19 8.43
CA LYS A 11 -32.68 -10.17 7.20
C LYS A 11 -31.28 -9.53 7.39
N ILE A 12 -31.20 -8.50 8.22
CA ILE A 12 -29.91 -7.86 8.60
C ILE A 12 -29.05 -8.83 9.42
N ASN A 13 -29.65 -9.56 10.35
CA ASN A 13 -28.92 -10.53 11.18
C ASN A 13 -28.44 -11.75 10.39
N GLU A 14 -29.22 -12.25 9.43
CA GLU A 14 -28.80 -13.33 8.54
C GLU A 14 -27.65 -12.93 7.61
N ASN A 15 -27.68 -11.74 7.05
CA ASN A 15 -26.59 -11.22 6.23
C ASN A 15 -25.30 -11.03 7.02
N ARG A 16 -25.38 -10.51 8.26
CA ARG A 16 -24.22 -10.33 9.14
C ARG A 16 -23.57 -11.67 9.49
N THR A 17 -24.37 -12.69 9.79
CA THR A 17 -23.90 -14.05 10.08
C THR A 17 -23.30 -14.72 8.84
N PHE A 18 -23.87 -14.50 7.66
CA PHE A 18 -23.39 -15.04 6.40
C PHE A 18 -22.04 -14.41 5.99
N TYR A 19 -21.89 -13.10 6.11
CA TYR A 19 -20.63 -12.38 5.82
C TYR A 19 -19.49 -12.78 6.76
N LEU A 20 -19.77 -12.96 8.04
CA LEU A 20 -18.77 -13.41 9.02
C LEU A 20 -18.36 -14.87 8.76
N LEU A 21 -19.28 -15.71 8.29
CA LEU A 21 -19.00 -17.09 7.91
C LEU A 21 -18.15 -17.17 6.63
N GLU A 22 -18.45 -16.38 5.59
CA GLU A 22 -17.63 -16.33 4.38
C GLU A 22 -16.21 -15.83 4.65
N ARG A 23 -16.04 -14.79 5.44
CA ARG A 23 -14.74 -14.25 5.82
C ARG A 23 -13.89 -15.28 6.58
N ASN A 24 -14.50 -16.04 7.48
CA ASN A 24 -13.84 -17.12 8.20
C ASN A 24 -13.51 -18.31 7.29
N VAL A 25 -14.35 -18.64 6.31
CA VAL A 25 -14.10 -19.69 5.32
C VAL A 25 -12.95 -19.30 4.38
N ILE A 26 -12.87 -18.05 3.94
CA ILE A 26 -11.76 -17.54 3.10
C ILE A 26 -10.44 -17.55 3.89
N ARG A 27 -10.43 -17.09 5.15
CA ARG A 27 -9.24 -17.17 6.02
C ARG A 27 -8.82 -18.61 6.29
N MET A 28 -9.77 -19.53 6.47
CA MET A 28 -9.50 -20.94 6.68
C MET A 28 -8.97 -21.61 5.40
N LYS A 29 -9.49 -21.28 4.21
CA LYS A 29 -8.97 -21.77 2.93
C LYS A 29 -7.52 -21.30 2.69
N ARG A 30 -7.18 -20.06 2.97
CA ARG A 30 -5.79 -19.54 2.87
C ARG A 30 -4.85 -20.28 3.83
N ARG A 31 -5.27 -20.52 5.08
CA ARG A 31 -4.47 -21.29 6.06
C ARG A 31 -4.28 -22.76 5.67
N ILE A 32 -5.28 -23.38 5.04
CA ILE A 32 -5.17 -24.77 4.55
C ILE A 32 -4.24 -24.85 3.34
N GLN A 33 -4.26 -23.87 2.42
CA GLN A 33 -3.33 -23.83 1.29
C GLN A 33 -1.86 -23.65 1.73
N THR A 34 -1.58 -22.84 2.74
CA THR A 34 -0.22 -22.69 3.29
C THR A 34 0.25 -23.95 4.02
N LEU A 35 -0.63 -24.67 4.73
CA LEU A 35 -0.29 -25.95 5.38
C LEU A 35 -0.04 -27.08 4.38
N THR A 36 -0.80 -27.15 3.28
CA THR A 36 -0.60 -28.18 2.24
C THR A 36 0.69 -27.96 1.45
N LEU A 37 1.08 -26.71 1.19
CA LEU A 37 2.38 -26.42 0.58
C LEU A 37 3.56 -26.82 1.49
N ALA A 38 3.47 -26.59 2.79
CA ALA A 38 4.50 -26.96 3.74
C ALA A 38 4.64 -28.50 3.87
N LEU A 39 3.54 -29.25 3.78
CA LEU A 39 3.57 -30.71 3.87
C LEU A 39 4.15 -31.37 2.61
N CYS A 40 3.95 -30.81 1.42
CA CYS A 40 4.54 -31.32 0.18
C CYS A 40 6.06 -31.12 0.10
N PHE A 41 6.63 -30.13 0.77
CA PHE A 41 8.08 -29.93 0.82
C PHE A 41 8.82 -30.92 1.72
N CYS A 42 8.17 -31.47 2.75
CA CYS A 42 8.77 -32.44 3.65
C CYS A 42 8.86 -33.87 3.09
N THR A 43 8.07 -34.21 2.06
CA THR A 43 8.08 -35.57 1.49
C THR A 43 9.08 -35.76 0.35
N ALA A 44 9.65 -34.67 -0.21
CA ALA A 44 10.61 -34.74 -1.32
C ALA A 44 12.06 -35.02 -0.86
N PHE A 45 12.36 -34.99 0.45
CA PHE A 45 13.75 -35.14 0.96
C PHE A 45 14.14 -36.54 1.40
N LEU A 46 13.28 -37.60 1.23
CA LEU A 46 13.56 -38.92 1.73
C LEU A 46 13.96 -39.99 0.69
N PHE A 47 14.13 -39.63 -0.57
CA PHE A 47 14.60 -40.61 -1.55
C PHE A 47 15.75 -40.02 -2.39
N SER A 48 16.97 -40.05 -1.85
CA SER A 48 18.20 -40.17 -2.63
C SER A 48 19.38 -40.48 -1.72
N SER A 49 19.61 -41.74 -1.47
CA SER A 49 20.94 -42.26 -1.16
C SER A 49 21.06 -43.64 -1.79
N CYS A 50 21.93 -43.74 -2.75
CA CYS A 50 22.96 -44.79 -2.89
C CYS A 50 23.63 -44.77 -4.26
N SER A 51 24.94 -44.63 -4.17
CA SER A 51 25.99 -45.34 -4.96
C SER A 51 26.24 -44.96 -6.42
N PHE A 52 27.38 -44.48 -6.72
CA PHE A 52 28.52 -45.36 -7.16
C PHE A 52 29.81 -44.54 -7.34
N MET A 53 30.88 -45.00 -6.72
CA MET A 53 32.24 -44.52 -6.85
C MET A 53 32.85 -44.96 -8.20
N GLN A 54 33.32 -44.03 -9.01
CA GLN A 54 34.36 -44.37 -9.99
C GLN A 54 35.34 -43.20 -10.14
N LYS A 55 36.58 -43.52 -9.83
CA LYS A 55 37.76 -42.67 -9.84
C LYS A 55 38.27 -42.59 -11.27
N GLN A 56 38.47 -41.36 -11.77
CA GLN A 56 39.38 -41.14 -12.92
C GLN A 56 40.08 -39.80 -12.77
N GLU A 57 41.39 -39.85 -13.05
CA GLU A 57 42.40 -38.82 -12.78
C GLU A 57 42.29 -37.62 -13.72
N GLU A 58 42.82 -36.48 -13.23
CA GLU A 58 42.93 -35.15 -13.82
C GLU A 58 43.66 -35.08 -15.15
N PRO A 59 43.45 -33.96 -15.91
CA PRO A 59 44.56 -32.98 -15.88
C PRO A 59 44.09 -31.58 -15.49
N GLN A 60 44.92 -30.99 -14.63
CA GLN A 60 44.85 -29.58 -14.24
C GLN A 60 44.93 -28.65 -15.44
N VAL A 61 43.93 -27.79 -15.62
CA VAL A 61 44.09 -26.51 -16.30
C VAL A 61 43.68 -25.42 -15.32
N GLN A 62 44.69 -24.79 -14.74
CA GLN A 62 44.52 -23.52 -14.05
C GLN A 62 44.05 -22.51 -15.08
N ASN A 63 42.84 -22.01 -14.88
CA ASN A 63 42.46 -20.69 -15.31
C ASN A 63 41.63 -20.08 -14.20
N HIS A 64 42.29 -19.41 -13.27
CA HIS A 64 41.70 -18.36 -12.48
C HIS A 64 41.33 -17.23 -13.44
N SER A 65 40.10 -17.23 -13.84
CA SER A 65 39.40 -16.01 -14.21
C SER A 65 38.29 -15.86 -13.17
N GLU A 66 38.61 -15.17 -12.12
CA GLU A 66 37.57 -14.52 -11.28
C GLU A 66 36.75 -13.63 -12.21
N LEU A 67 35.65 -14.16 -12.75
CA LEU A 67 34.59 -13.37 -13.33
C LEU A 67 33.81 -12.73 -12.16
N THR A 68 34.41 -11.73 -11.53
CA THR A 68 33.73 -10.73 -10.73
C THR A 68 33.18 -9.66 -11.67
N SER A 69 32.27 -10.00 -12.56
CA SER A 69 31.33 -9.08 -13.15
C SER A 69 29.96 -9.51 -12.69
N THR A 70 29.57 -9.03 -11.52
CA THR A 70 28.18 -8.98 -11.11
C THR A 70 27.48 -7.94 -12.00
N GLU A 71 27.20 -8.33 -13.25
CA GLU A 71 26.29 -7.54 -14.08
C GLU A 71 24.91 -7.61 -13.41
N SER A 72 24.50 -6.52 -12.76
CA SER A 72 23.21 -6.43 -12.09
C SER A 72 22.03 -6.48 -13.08
N PHE A 73 22.28 -6.38 -14.37
CA PHE A 73 21.33 -6.43 -15.48
C PHE A 73 21.83 -7.36 -16.59
N PRO A 74 20.97 -7.92 -17.48
CA PRO A 74 19.51 -7.72 -17.55
C PRO A 74 18.75 -8.41 -16.43
N ILE A 75 17.52 -7.92 -16.14
CA ILE A 75 16.58 -8.57 -15.24
C ILE A 75 15.22 -8.71 -15.89
N LYS A 76 14.44 -9.70 -15.44
CA LYS A 76 13.01 -9.79 -15.67
C LYS A 76 12.29 -9.15 -14.49
N LEU A 77 11.42 -8.20 -14.77
CA LEU A 77 10.62 -7.48 -13.80
C LEU A 77 9.15 -7.84 -13.98
N ASN A 78 8.53 -8.40 -12.96
CA ASN A 78 7.10 -8.69 -12.96
C ASN A 78 6.36 -7.55 -12.27
N VAL A 79 5.35 -7.00 -12.95
CA VAL A 79 4.46 -5.96 -12.41
C VAL A 79 3.03 -6.37 -12.71
N GLY A 80 2.27 -6.75 -11.69
CA GLY A 80 0.97 -7.40 -11.90
C GLY A 80 1.12 -8.70 -12.68
N GLU A 81 0.38 -8.83 -13.78
CA GLU A 81 0.45 -9.98 -14.68
C GLU A 81 1.45 -9.81 -15.83
N GLU A 82 2.08 -8.64 -15.95
CA GLU A 82 3.01 -8.31 -17.04
C GLU A 82 4.47 -8.58 -16.67
N GLU A 83 5.26 -9.08 -17.65
CA GLU A 83 6.70 -9.28 -17.52
C GLU A 83 7.45 -8.29 -18.43
N TYR A 84 8.37 -7.51 -17.85
CA TYR A 84 9.22 -6.56 -18.55
C TYR A 84 10.68 -7.02 -18.53
N LEU A 85 11.38 -6.90 -19.67
CA LEU A 85 12.82 -7.12 -19.74
C LEU A 85 13.54 -5.78 -19.55
N ILE A 86 14.20 -5.62 -18.43
CA ILE A 86 15.05 -4.45 -18.14
C ILE A 86 16.48 -4.79 -18.55
N ALA A 87 16.85 -4.38 -19.75
CA ALA A 87 18.14 -4.76 -20.36
C ALA A 87 19.35 -4.11 -19.68
N SER A 88 19.19 -2.93 -19.10
CA SER A 88 20.26 -2.19 -18.43
C SER A 88 19.68 -1.30 -17.35
N LYS A 89 20.54 -0.82 -16.44
CA LYS A 89 20.12 0.13 -15.39
C LYS A 89 19.47 1.37 -16.01
N PRO A 90 18.24 1.74 -15.59
CA PRO A 90 17.60 2.97 -16.05
C PRO A 90 18.44 4.20 -15.69
N ARG A 91 18.52 5.13 -16.61
CA ARG A 91 19.23 6.42 -16.43
C ARG A 91 18.25 7.57 -16.26
N SER A 92 17.03 7.38 -16.74
CA SER A 92 16.01 8.42 -16.82
C SER A 92 14.62 7.78 -16.74
N LEU A 93 13.81 8.24 -15.79
CA LEU A 93 12.43 7.82 -15.59
C LEU A 93 11.49 9.04 -15.71
N ALA A 94 10.33 8.83 -16.34
CA ALA A 94 9.23 9.75 -16.18
C ALA A 94 8.16 9.10 -15.30
N VAL A 95 7.74 9.78 -14.24
CA VAL A 95 6.87 9.22 -13.21
C VAL A 95 5.61 10.07 -13.10
N LEU A 96 4.47 9.52 -13.56
CA LEU A 96 3.22 10.26 -13.69
C LEU A 96 2.22 10.01 -12.55
N SER A 97 2.72 9.49 -11.44
CA SER A 97 1.90 9.20 -10.25
C SER A 97 2.67 9.60 -8.99
N ALA A 98 2.03 10.38 -8.12
CA ALA A 98 2.65 10.98 -6.94
C ALA A 98 3.19 9.94 -5.94
N ASP A 99 2.48 8.83 -5.77
CA ASP A 99 2.86 7.70 -4.91
C ASP A 99 4.13 6.99 -5.40
N LEU A 100 4.34 6.88 -6.72
CA LEU A 100 5.58 6.33 -7.28
C LEU A 100 6.74 7.33 -7.20
N VAL A 101 6.47 8.64 -7.35
CA VAL A 101 7.49 9.67 -7.08
C VAL A 101 7.97 9.57 -5.64
N GLN A 102 7.04 9.47 -4.67
CA GLN A 102 7.38 9.27 -3.26
C GLN A 102 8.19 8.00 -3.05
N ALA A 103 7.72 6.87 -3.59
CA ALA A 103 8.40 5.61 -3.40
C ALA A 103 9.84 5.60 -3.96
N LEU A 104 10.07 6.25 -5.10
CA LEU A 104 11.42 6.44 -5.64
C LEU A 104 12.26 7.39 -4.77
N GLY A 105 11.64 8.41 -4.17
CA GLY A 105 12.28 9.26 -3.16
C GLY A 105 12.72 8.47 -1.93
N ASP A 106 11.82 7.65 -1.38
CA ASP A 106 12.05 6.83 -0.20
C ASP A 106 13.23 5.86 -0.37
N ILE A 107 13.39 5.28 -1.56
CA ILE A 107 14.50 4.37 -1.87
C ILE A 107 15.79 5.06 -2.37
N GLY A 108 15.83 6.40 -2.35
CA GLY A 108 16.99 7.17 -2.77
C GLY A 108 17.21 7.25 -4.30
N ALA A 109 16.18 6.95 -5.11
CA ALA A 109 16.24 6.93 -6.57
C ALA A 109 15.64 8.18 -7.23
N ALA A 110 15.32 9.24 -6.48
CA ALA A 110 14.73 10.48 -7.00
C ALA A 110 15.55 11.13 -8.12
N SER A 111 16.88 10.97 -8.12
CA SER A 111 17.76 11.49 -9.16
C SER A 111 17.55 10.87 -10.54
N LEU A 112 16.87 9.73 -10.64
CA LEU A 112 16.50 9.10 -11.91
C LEU A 112 15.26 9.79 -12.55
N ILE A 113 14.51 10.60 -11.80
CA ILE A 113 13.27 11.21 -12.26
C ILE A 113 13.60 12.46 -13.09
N SER A 114 13.50 12.33 -14.41
CA SER A 114 13.68 13.42 -15.38
C SER A 114 12.34 14.06 -15.79
N GLY A 115 11.22 13.35 -15.64
CA GLY A 115 9.86 13.85 -15.81
C GLY A 115 8.99 13.43 -14.63
N ALA A 116 8.21 14.35 -14.07
CA ALA A 116 7.36 14.07 -12.92
C ALA A 116 5.91 14.46 -13.17
N CYS A 117 4.99 13.89 -12.39
CA CYS A 117 3.60 14.30 -12.36
C CYS A 117 3.45 15.73 -11.84
N THR A 118 2.34 16.39 -12.20
CA THR A 118 2.05 17.77 -11.77
C THR A 118 1.77 17.89 -10.28
N ASP A 119 1.32 16.81 -9.66
CA ASP A 119 0.99 16.65 -8.24
C ASP A 119 2.09 15.92 -7.46
N ALA A 120 3.34 15.98 -7.96
CA ALA A 120 4.48 15.37 -7.28
C ALA A 120 4.64 15.92 -5.85
N PRO A 121 4.89 15.02 -4.86
CA PRO A 121 5.00 15.44 -3.46
C PRO A 121 6.22 16.34 -3.24
N SER A 122 6.02 17.42 -2.48
CA SER A 122 7.10 18.37 -2.12
C SER A 122 8.18 17.77 -1.19
N SER A 123 7.88 16.62 -0.58
CA SER A 123 8.82 15.84 0.23
C SER A 123 9.98 15.26 -0.58
N VAL A 124 9.80 15.10 -1.91
CA VAL A 124 10.82 14.57 -2.81
C VAL A 124 11.49 15.70 -3.59
N SER A 125 12.82 15.81 -3.47
CA SER A 125 13.59 16.81 -4.21
C SER A 125 13.75 16.41 -5.68
N LEU A 126 13.11 17.14 -6.58
CA LEU A 126 13.08 16.91 -8.03
C LEU A 126 13.80 18.00 -8.82
N SER A 127 15.03 18.33 -8.45
CA SER A 127 15.77 19.51 -8.93
C SER A 127 16.01 19.58 -10.45
N ALA A 128 15.91 18.46 -11.15
CA ALA A 128 16.14 18.38 -12.60
C ALA A 128 14.94 17.86 -13.40
N SER A 129 13.81 17.59 -12.76
CA SER A 129 12.64 17.03 -13.44
C SER A 129 11.79 18.09 -14.11
N GLN A 130 11.11 17.68 -15.20
CA GLN A 130 10.13 18.49 -15.90
C GLN A 130 8.71 17.99 -15.61
N SER A 131 7.74 18.91 -15.55
CA SER A 131 6.34 18.52 -15.37
C SER A 131 5.79 17.87 -16.64
N CYS A 132 5.33 16.63 -16.53
CA CYS A 132 4.87 15.79 -17.64
C CYS A 132 3.36 15.45 -17.58
N GLY A 133 2.59 16.17 -16.76
CA GLY A 133 1.15 15.89 -16.56
C GLY A 133 0.92 14.78 -15.53
N THR A 134 -0.19 14.08 -15.66
CA THR A 134 -0.55 12.91 -14.83
C THR A 134 -0.83 11.72 -15.74
N ALA A 135 -0.95 10.52 -15.17
CA ALA A 135 -1.29 9.32 -15.95
C ALA A 135 -2.62 9.46 -16.72
N LEU A 136 -3.62 10.14 -16.14
CA LEU A 136 -4.92 10.39 -16.78
C LEU A 136 -4.89 11.53 -17.79
N ASN A 137 -3.95 12.47 -17.65
CA ASN A 137 -3.78 13.62 -18.55
C ASN A 137 -2.29 13.89 -18.81
N PRO A 138 -1.60 12.99 -19.54
CA PRO A 138 -0.17 13.09 -19.79
C PRO A 138 0.16 14.17 -20.81
N ASN A 139 1.24 14.91 -20.59
CA ASN A 139 1.82 15.77 -21.60
C ASN A 139 2.75 14.92 -22.49
N LEU A 140 2.18 14.29 -23.53
CA LEU A 140 2.91 13.39 -24.43
C LEU A 140 4.07 14.08 -25.13
N GLN A 141 3.88 15.35 -25.55
CA GLN A 141 4.94 16.13 -26.19
C GLN A 141 6.14 16.31 -25.26
N GLN A 142 5.88 16.60 -23.99
CA GLN A 142 6.92 16.77 -22.99
C GLN A 142 7.61 15.44 -22.69
N LEU A 143 6.86 14.33 -22.55
CA LEU A 143 7.41 12.98 -22.34
C LEU A 143 8.34 12.57 -23.48
N ILE A 144 7.93 12.76 -24.73
CA ILE A 144 8.76 12.48 -25.91
C ILE A 144 10.01 13.37 -25.92
N SER A 145 9.91 14.64 -25.50
CA SER A 145 11.05 15.55 -25.41
C SER A 145 12.06 15.14 -24.34
N VAL A 146 11.59 14.70 -23.18
CA VAL A 146 12.42 14.23 -22.05
C VAL A 146 13.14 12.92 -22.39
N ARG A 147 12.55 12.08 -23.23
CA ARG A 147 13.09 10.77 -23.66
C ARG A 147 13.49 9.88 -22.48
N PRO A 148 12.57 9.59 -21.56
CA PRO A 148 12.86 8.69 -20.45
C PRO A 148 13.11 7.25 -20.98
N ASP A 149 13.89 6.46 -20.26
CA ASP A 149 14.01 5.03 -20.55
C ASP A 149 12.67 4.31 -20.30
N TRP A 150 11.92 4.75 -19.28
CA TRP A 150 10.62 4.21 -18.90
C TRP A 150 9.67 5.30 -18.39
N VAL A 151 8.38 5.14 -18.66
CA VAL A 151 7.30 5.88 -18.01
C VAL A 151 6.67 4.98 -16.96
N LEU A 152 6.55 5.47 -15.71
CA LEU A 152 5.95 4.75 -14.60
C LEU A 152 4.63 5.40 -14.20
N VAL A 153 3.58 4.58 -14.04
CA VAL A 153 2.25 5.01 -13.60
C VAL A 153 1.69 4.03 -12.57
N SER A 154 0.82 4.49 -11.66
CA SER A 154 0.07 3.65 -10.71
C SER A 154 -1.44 3.63 -10.98
N VAL A 155 -1.85 4.23 -12.09
CA VAL A 155 -3.22 4.14 -12.63
C VAL A 155 -3.15 3.96 -14.14
N PRO A 156 -4.08 3.23 -14.77
CA PRO A 156 -4.06 2.99 -16.20
C PRO A 156 -4.07 4.29 -17.02
N MET A 157 -3.22 4.36 -18.02
CA MET A 157 -3.25 5.39 -19.06
C MET A 157 -4.22 5.02 -20.17
N LEU A 158 -4.65 6.01 -20.96
CA LEU A 158 -5.38 5.74 -22.19
C LEU A 158 -4.48 4.95 -23.17
N GLN A 159 -5.03 3.90 -23.78
CA GLN A 159 -4.31 3.04 -24.73
C GLN A 159 -3.68 3.84 -25.88
N SER A 160 -4.39 4.84 -26.41
CA SER A 160 -3.86 5.73 -27.46
C SER A 160 -2.66 6.55 -27.01
N SER A 161 -2.53 6.86 -25.73
CA SER A 161 -1.35 7.57 -25.18
C SER A 161 -0.16 6.61 -25.06
N ILE A 162 -0.42 5.38 -24.62
CA ILE A 162 0.61 4.32 -24.56
C ILE A 162 1.17 4.06 -25.96
N GLU A 163 0.31 3.85 -26.96
CA GLU A 163 0.73 3.61 -28.36
C GLU A 163 1.59 4.75 -28.94
N GLN A 164 1.30 6.00 -28.60
CA GLN A 164 2.11 7.14 -29.04
C GLN A 164 3.50 7.15 -28.39
N LEU A 165 3.60 6.78 -27.11
CA LEU A 165 4.87 6.65 -26.41
C LEU A 165 5.71 5.48 -26.97
N GLU A 166 5.07 4.32 -27.24
CA GLU A 166 5.72 3.16 -27.83
C GLU A 166 6.24 3.46 -29.24
N GLN A 167 5.49 4.20 -30.08
CA GLN A 167 5.94 4.68 -31.38
C GLN A 167 7.16 5.59 -31.29
N ALA A 168 7.32 6.30 -30.17
CA ALA A 168 8.49 7.12 -29.85
C ALA A 168 9.64 6.28 -29.20
N GLY A 169 9.45 4.97 -29.04
CA GLY A 169 10.42 4.06 -28.40
C GLY A 169 10.43 4.13 -26.87
N ILE A 170 9.37 4.67 -26.25
CA ILE A 170 9.24 4.82 -24.80
C ILE A 170 8.22 3.78 -24.31
N GLN A 171 8.63 2.93 -23.38
CA GLN A 171 7.75 1.93 -22.78
C GLN A 171 7.13 2.43 -21.47
N VAL A 172 5.93 1.93 -21.16
CA VAL A 172 5.18 2.28 -19.96
C VAL A 172 5.09 1.07 -19.05
N ILE A 173 5.38 1.25 -17.76
CA ILE A 173 5.13 0.26 -16.72
C ILE A 173 3.98 0.77 -15.85
N CYS A 174 2.89 0.01 -15.80
CA CYS A 174 1.73 0.31 -14.98
C CYS A 174 1.76 -0.54 -13.71
N PHE A 175 2.08 0.08 -12.58
CA PHE A 175 2.01 -0.54 -11.27
C PHE A 175 0.57 -0.54 -10.76
N ASP A 176 0.21 -1.57 -10.00
CA ASP A 176 -1.03 -1.52 -9.23
C ASP A 176 -0.90 -0.51 -8.08
N TYR A 177 -1.99 0.25 -7.84
CA TYR A 177 -2.05 1.10 -6.66
C TYR A 177 -2.21 0.23 -5.40
N PRO A 178 -1.31 0.33 -4.40
CA PRO A 178 -1.33 -0.58 -3.26
C PRO A 178 -2.55 -0.37 -2.36
N ASP A 179 -3.19 -1.47 -2.00
CA ASP A 179 -4.36 -1.55 -1.13
C ASP A 179 -4.11 -2.25 0.22
N SER A 180 -2.87 -2.68 0.46
CA SER A 180 -2.42 -3.38 1.67
C SER A 180 -0.96 -3.06 1.98
N ILE A 181 -0.52 -3.30 3.22
CA ILE A 181 0.90 -3.17 3.59
C ILE A 181 1.78 -4.13 2.78
N ASP A 182 1.29 -5.33 2.48
CA ASP A 182 2.04 -6.30 1.69
C ASP A 182 2.21 -5.84 0.23
N SER A 183 1.17 -5.27 -0.39
CA SER A 183 1.28 -4.71 -1.75
C SER A 183 2.17 -3.46 -1.81
N ILE A 184 2.23 -2.65 -0.75
CA ILE A 184 3.22 -1.56 -0.60
C ILE A 184 4.64 -2.12 -0.60
N LYS A 185 4.91 -3.15 0.20
CA LYS A 185 6.24 -3.79 0.29
C LYS A 185 6.65 -4.42 -1.04
N GLU A 186 5.72 -5.08 -1.74
CA GLU A 186 5.99 -5.68 -3.05
C GLU A 186 6.33 -4.61 -4.09
N ARG A 187 5.61 -3.48 -4.09
CA ARG A 187 5.95 -2.33 -4.94
C ARG A 187 7.38 -1.82 -4.68
N TYR A 188 7.80 -1.73 -3.42
CA TYR A 188 9.19 -1.35 -3.10
C TYR A 188 10.19 -2.36 -3.63
N ARG A 189 9.97 -3.69 -3.47
CA ARG A 189 10.84 -4.72 -4.05
C ARG A 189 11.00 -4.57 -5.55
N THR A 190 9.88 -4.34 -6.23
CA THR A 190 9.85 -4.12 -7.69
C THR A 190 10.63 -2.87 -8.09
N LEU A 191 10.46 -1.75 -7.39
CA LEU A 191 11.20 -0.51 -7.66
C LEU A 191 12.70 -0.65 -7.36
N PHE A 192 13.08 -1.34 -6.29
CA PHE A 192 14.50 -1.66 -6.04
C PHE A 192 15.08 -2.50 -7.16
N SER A 193 14.37 -3.53 -7.63
CA SER A 193 14.81 -4.35 -8.76
C SER A 193 14.93 -3.53 -10.03
N LEU A 194 13.97 -2.68 -10.35
CA LEU A 194 14.02 -1.77 -11.50
C LEU A 194 15.25 -0.86 -11.45
N CYS A 195 15.54 -0.25 -10.30
CA CYS A 195 16.60 0.76 -10.17
C CYS A 195 18.00 0.18 -9.97
N TYR A 196 18.10 -1.01 -9.35
CA TYR A 196 19.39 -1.57 -8.91
C TYR A 196 19.67 -2.99 -9.43
N GLY A 197 18.77 -3.58 -10.23
CA GLY A 197 18.91 -4.92 -10.78
C GLY A 197 18.98 -6.00 -9.69
N LEU A 198 19.87 -6.97 -9.85
CA LEU A 198 20.04 -8.07 -8.89
C LEU A 198 20.45 -7.61 -7.48
N GLU A 199 21.20 -6.52 -7.36
CA GLU A 199 21.54 -5.92 -6.05
C GLU A 199 20.29 -5.33 -5.36
N GLY A 200 19.24 -5.02 -6.14
CA GLY A 200 17.99 -4.47 -5.64
C GLY A 200 17.33 -5.35 -4.58
N THR A 201 17.43 -6.67 -4.71
CA THR A 201 16.82 -7.60 -3.73
C THR A 201 17.37 -7.39 -2.31
N GLN A 202 18.69 -7.34 -2.17
CA GLN A 202 19.32 -7.13 -0.84
C GLN A 202 19.00 -5.74 -0.28
N LYS A 203 19.03 -4.71 -1.14
CA LYS A 203 18.69 -3.33 -0.74
C LYS A 203 17.22 -3.22 -0.34
N ALA A 204 16.32 -3.90 -1.04
CA ALA A 204 14.90 -3.96 -0.73
C ALA A 204 14.66 -4.55 0.67
N GLU A 205 15.26 -5.70 0.99
CA GLU A 205 15.05 -6.32 2.30
C GLU A 205 15.58 -5.46 3.44
N ALA A 206 16.72 -4.79 3.27
CA ALA A 206 17.24 -3.85 4.26
C ALA A 206 16.27 -2.67 4.50
N PHE A 207 15.78 -2.06 3.43
CA PHE A 207 14.80 -0.97 3.49
C PHE A 207 13.47 -1.42 4.11
N LEU A 208 12.96 -2.60 3.71
CA LEU A 208 11.68 -3.12 4.19
C LEU A 208 11.71 -3.50 5.67
N ASN A 209 12.86 -3.94 6.18
CA ASN A 209 13.04 -4.16 7.62
C ASN A 209 12.94 -2.83 8.39
N GLU A 210 13.56 -1.76 7.88
CA GLU A 210 13.45 -0.43 8.49
C GLU A 210 12.01 0.11 8.38
N TYR A 211 11.38 -0.03 7.20
CA TYR A 211 9.99 0.34 6.98
C TYR A 211 9.05 -0.34 7.98
N GLN A 212 9.20 -1.66 8.15
CA GLN A 212 8.40 -2.42 9.11
C GLN A 212 8.64 -1.95 10.54
N GLN A 213 9.89 -1.74 10.93
CA GLN A 213 10.23 -1.24 12.27
C GLN A 213 9.61 0.14 12.55
N ARG A 214 9.63 1.04 11.56
CA ARG A 214 8.98 2.36 11.70
C ARG A 214 7.46 2.22 11.83
N LEU A 215 6.84 1.36 11.01
CA LEU A 215 5.41 1.08 11.08
C LEU A 215 5.03 0.50 12.44
N ASP A 216 5.77 -0.51 12.92
CA ASP A 216 5.52 -1.13 14.23
C ASP A 216 5.65 -0.10 15.36
N THR A 217 6.68 0.74 15.32
CA THR A 217 6.88 1.82 16.30
C THR A 217 5.71 2.80 16.30
N ALA A 218 5.14 3.07 15.12
CA ALA A 218 4.01 3.99 14.98
C ALA A 218 2.70 3.43 15.56
N ILE A 219 2.41 2.12 15.38
CA ILE A 219 1.07 1.58 15.65
C ILE A 219 1.01 0.57 16.82
N GLN A 220 2.07 -0.19 17.10
CA GLN A 220 2.03 -1.25 18.12
C GLN A 220 1.72 -0.75 19.53
N PRO A 221 2.30 0.37 20.03
CA PRO A 221 1.99 0.83 21.37
C PRO A 221 0.48 1.01 21.61
N ALA A 222 -0.24 1.58 20.65
CA ALA A 222 -1.69 1.73 20.71
C ALA A 222 -2.42 0.38 20.72
N SER A 223 -2.04 -0.53 19.82
CA SER A 223 -2.65 -1.86 19.73
C SER A 223 -2.41 -2.71 20.99
N GLU A 224 -1.25 -2.56 21.64
CA GLU A 224 -0.95 -3.24 22.90
C GLU A 224 -1.72 -2.62 24.08
N TYR A 225 -1.83 -1.30 24.10
CA TYR A 225 -2.59 -0.58 25.13
C TYR A 225 -4.06 -1.02 25.17
N VAL A 226 -4.71 -1.20 24.03
CA VAL A 226 -6.12 -1.62 23.97
C VAL A 226 -6.37 -3.08 24.36
N ARG A 227 -5.31 -3.92 24.45
CA ARG A 227 -5.46 -5.29 24.98
C ARG A 227 -5.83 -5.33 26.46
N VAL A 228 -5.49 -4.28 27.19
CA VAL A 228 -5.76 -4.14 28.64
C VAL A 228 -6.76 -3.03 28.95
N THR A 229 -7.23 -2.31 27.93
CA THR A 229 -8.26 -1.27 28.02
C THR A 229 -9.39 -1.52 27.03
N SER A 230 -10.18 -0.50 26.70
CA SER A 230 -11.22 -0.59 25.68
C SER A 230 -10.79 0.08 24.37
N LYS A 231 -11.23 -0.49 23.24
CA LYS A 231 -11.10 0.16 21.94
C LYS A 231 -11.99 1.40 21.87
N LYS A 232 -11.49 2.47 21.24
CA LYS A 232 -12.29 3.63 20.86
C LYS A 232 -12.95 3.36 19.52
N LYS A 233 -14.21 3.75 19.39
CA LYS A 233 -14.93 3.75 18.11
C LYS A 233 -14.41 4.88 17.25
N ALA A 234 -13.93 4.58 16.06
CA ALA A 234 -13.29 5.54 15.18
C ALA A 234 -13.94 5.59 13.79
N ILE A 235 -13.83 6.73 13.14
CA ILE A 235 -14.16 6.93 11.74
C ILE A 235 -12.95 7.63 11.08
N TYR A 236 -12.61 7.19 9.85
CA TYR A 236 -11.68 7.90 8.96
C TYR A 236 -12.51 8.55 7.85
N LEU A 237 -12.78 9.84 7.98
CA LEU A 237 -13.82 10.58 7.28
C LEU A 237 -13.27 11.40 6.13
N ALA A 238 -13.68 11.09 4.89
CA ALA A 238 -13.26 11.82 3.69
C ALA A 238 -14.18 13.01 3.34
N GLN A 239 -15.44 12.96 3.76
CA GLN A 239 -16.45 14.03 3.60
C GLN A 239 -17.29 14.13 4.87
N PRO A 240 -17.87 15.28 5.17
CA PRO A 240 -18.65 15.48 6.40
C PRO A 240 -20.05 14.80 6.38
N ASP A 241 -20.17 13.72 5.62
CA ASP A 241 -21.35 12.86 5.49
C ASP A 241 -21.02 11.41 5.88
N TYR A 242 -21.37 10.45 5.07
CA TYR A 242 -21.09 9.02 5.26
C TYR A 242 -19.87 8.52 4.48
N THR A 243 -19.11 9.40 3.80
CA THR A 243 -17.95 9.03 2.99
C THR A 243 -16.73 8.81 3.87
N MET A 244 -16.46 7.55 4.21
CA MET A 244 -15.40 7.16 5.15
C MET A 244 -14.70 5.88 4.72
N ALA A 245 -13.54 5.63 5.32
CA ALA A 245 -12.81 4.39 5.14
C ALA A 245 -13.60 3.20 5.71
N THR A 246 -13.71 2.14 4.90
CA THR A 246 -14.43 0.91 5.24
C THR A 246 -13.46 -0.22 5.55
N GLY A 247 -13.95 -1.37 5.99
CA GLY A 247 -13.12 -2.55 6.25
C GLY A 247 -12.41 -3.12 5.01
N GLU A 248 -12.81 -2.69 3.80
CA GLU A 248 -12.17 -3.08 2.54
C GLU A 248 -11.09 -2.09 2.08
N THR A 249 -10.84 -1.01 2.82
CA THR A 249 -9.79 -0.03 2.52
C THR A 249 -8.57 -0.26 3.39
N LEU A 250 -7.38 0.12 2.89
CA LEU A 250 -6.16 0.07 3.69
C LEU A 250 -6.29 0.92 4.97
N GLU A 251 -6.90 2.10 4.88
CA GLU A 251 -7.11 2.98 6.01
C GLU A 251 -7.99 2.35 7.08
N GLY A 252 -9.03 1.63 6.68
CA GLY A 252 -9.90 0.89 7.62
C GLY A 252 -9.16 -0.29 8.27
N GLU A 253 -8.35 -1.04 7.51
CA GLU A 253 -7.50 -2.08 8.06
C GLU A 253 -6.48 -1.50 9.07
N LEU A 254 -5.90 -0.35 8.75
CA LEU A 254 -4.94 0.33 9.62
C LEU A 254 -5.59 0.87 10.90
N LEU A 255 -6.84 1.33 10.88
CA LEU A 255 -7.59 1.66 12.10
C LEU A 255 -7.69 0.44 13.03
N ASP A 256 -8.04 -0.72 12.50
CA ASP A 256 -8.10 -1.96 13.29
C ASP A 256 -6.72 -2.36 13.83
N GLN A 257 -5.66 -2.23 13.03
CA GLN A 257 -4.29 -2.53 13.46
C GLN A 257 -3.80 -1.60 14.57
N MET A 258 -4.22 -0.33 14.58
CA MET A 258 -3.97 0.64 15.66
C MET A 258 -4.84 0.39 16.90
N GLY A 259 -5.78 -0.56 16.83
CA GLY A 259 -6.65 -0.92 17.95
C GLY A 259 -7.93 -0.09 18.05
N PHE A 260 -8.36 0.59 17.02
CA PHE A 260 -9.65 1.22 16.95
C PHE A 260 -10.75 0.22 16.55
N ASP A 261 -12.00 0.56 16.90
CA ASP A 261 -13.20 -0.09 16.39
C ASP A 261 -13.73 0.75 15.23
N ASN A 262 -13.44 0.31 13.99
CA ASN A 262 -13.81 1.06 12.79
C ASN A 262 -15.32 0.96 12.54
N LEU A 263 -16.05 2.05 12.72
CA LEU A 263 -17.49 2.10 12.48
C LEU A 263 -17.87 1.96 10.99
N GLY A 264 -16.91 2.18 10.08
CA GLY A 264 -17.07 1.93 8.64
C GLY A 264 -16.81 0.49 8.22
N GLU A 265 -16.54 -0.46 9.13
CA GLU A 265 -16.10 -1.82 8.79
C GLU A 265 -17.03 -2.56 7.82
N LEU A 266 -18.34 -2.34 7.95
CA LEU A 266 -19.35 -3.01 7.13
C LEU A 266 -19.60 -2.35 5.77
N GLY A 267 -19.03 -1.18 5.50
CA GLY A 267 -19.11 -0.50 4.22
C GLY A 267 -18.21 -1.12 3.17
N SER A 268 -18.50 -0.90 1.89
CA SER A 268 -17.63 -1.30 0.78
C SER A 268 -16.85 -0.08 0.30
N ARG A 269 -15.51 -0.21 0.22
CA ARG A 269 -14.52 0.81 -0.26
C ARG A 269 -15.00 2.25 0.00
N TRP A 270 -14.59 3.21 0.15
CA TRP A 270 -15.02 4.60 0.40
C TRP A 270 -16.54 4.89 0.25
N SER A 271 -17.38 3.86 0.11
CA SER A 271 -18.84 3.98 0.18
C SER A 271 -19.32 3.42 1.50
N TYR A 272 -20.27 4.10 2.09
CA TYR A 272 -20.89 3.69 3.32
C TYR A 272 -22.34 3.30 3.03
N PRO A 273 -22.80 2.11 3.46
CA PRO A 273 -24.20 1.75 3.32
C PRO A 273 -25.05 2.72 4.15
N GLU A 274 -26.26 3.00 3.71
CA GLU A 274 -27.22 3.78 4.50
C GLU A 274 -27.40 3.12 5.88
N VAL A 275 -26.76 3.71 6.90
CA VAL A 275 -26.86 3.32 8.30
C VAL A 275 -27.60 4.44 9.02
N GLU A 276 -28.53 4.06 9.88
CA GLU A 276 -29.19 5.05 10.72
C GLU A 276 -28.15 5.77 11.59
N SER A 277 -28.23 7.09 11.68
CA SER A 277 -27.26 7.94 12.39
C SER A 277 -27.07 7.56 13.87
N GLU A 278 -28.04 6.90 14.47
CA GLU A 278 -27.99 6.39 15.86
C GLU A 278 -26.91 5.29 16.03
N GLU A 279 -26.48 4.64 14.95
CA GLU A 279 -25.42 3.61 14.96
C GLU A 279 -24.01 4.21 14.76
N LEU A 280 -23.93 5.46 14.24
CA LEU A 280 -22.67 6.17 14.00
C LEU A 280 -22.34 7.07 15.19
N VAL A 281 -21.83 6.48 16.27
CA VAL A 281 -21.47 7.17 17.51
C VAL A 281 -19.96 7.03 17.75
N PRO A 282 -19.11 7.77 16.99
CA PRO A 282 -17.66 7.71 17.14
C PRO A 282 -17.18 8.39 18.44
N ASP A 283 -16.16 7.81 19.06
CA ASP A 283 -15.39 8.41 20.15
C ASP A 283 -14.29 9.34 19.62
N ILE A 284 -13.84 9.11 18.38
CA ILE A 284 -12.83 9.91 17.70
C ILE A 284 -13.09 9.91 16.17
N ILE A 285 -12.88 11.05 15.53
CA ILE A 285 -13.00 11.22 14.08
C ILE A 285 -11.64 11.67 13.53
N PHE A 286 -11.05 10.86 12.67
CA PHE A 286 -9.94 11.22 11.80
C PHE A 286 -10.53 11.75 10.50
N TYR A 287 -10.20 12.98 10.11
CA TYR A 287 -10.82 13.62 8.95
C TYR A 287 -9.75 14.24 8.02
N ASP A 288 -10.06 14.35 6.72
CA ASP A 288 -9.17 15.01 5.77
C ASP A 288 -8.88 16.45 6.21
N SER A 289 -7.62 16.78 6.43
CA SER A 289 -7.17 18.10 6.86
C SER A 289 -7.57 19.26 5.92
N GLN A 290 -8.06 18.93 4.72
CA GLN A 290 -8.61 19.90 3.78
C GLN A 290 -10.07 20.26 4.06
N LEU A 291 -10.77 19.47 4.90
CA LEU A 291 -12.15 19.76 5.32
C LEU A 291 -12.18 20.82 6.42
N ASP A 292 -13.18 21.70 6.35
CA ASP A 292 -13.49 22.59 7.46
C ASP A 292 -14.12 21.77 8.60
N PRO A 293 -13.50 21.70 9.81
CA PRO A 293 -14.04 20.96 10.92
C PRO A 293 -15.44 21.43 11.36
N GLU A 294 -15.80 22.68 11.09
CA GLU A 294 -17.15 23.18 11.38
C GLU A 294 -18.24 22.42 10.63
N GLN A 295 -17.96 21.89 9.45
CA GLN A 295 -18.90 21.08 8.70
C GLN A 295 -19.19 19.74 9.40
N ILE A 296 -18.20 19.18 10.12
CA ILE A 296 -18.38 17.98 10.94
C ILE A 296 -19.12 18.31 12.23
N ILE A 297 -18.75 19.41 12.90
CA ILE A 297 -19.35 19.87 14.14
C ILE A 297 -20.85 20.18 13.96
N GLN A 298 -21.21 20.75 12.82
CA GLN A 298 -22.59 21.11 12.49
C GLN A 298 -23.34 19.99 11.74
N SER A 299 -22.68 18.88 11.43
CA SER A 299 -23.29 17.77 10.70
C SER A 299 -24.46 17.19 11.51
N PRO A 300 -25.62 16.96 10.90
CA PRO A 300 -26.75 16.29 11.57
C PRO A 300 -26.39 14.84 11.98
N VAL A 301 -25.33 14.25 11.37
CA VAL A 301 -24.87 12.90 11.67
C VAL A 301 -23.97 12.87 12.90
N TYR A 302 -23.02 13.84 13.02
CA TYR A 302 -21.93 13.77 14.00
C TYR A 302 -22.03 14.77 15.14
N SER A 303 -22.86 15.83 15.03
CA SER A 303 -22.89 16.93 16.00
C SER A 303 -23.16 16.50 17.46
N GLN A 304 -23.81 15.36 17.66
CA GLN A 304 -24.11 14.80 18.99
C GLN A 304 -23.18 13.63 19.36
N SER A 305 -22.21 13.31 18.53
CA SER A 305 -21.27 12.21 18.81
C SER A 305 -20.32 12.55 19.95
N PRO A 306 -19.85 11.56 20.72
CA PRO A 306 -18.79 11.75 21.72
C PRO A 306 -17.55 12.43 21.13
N ALA A 307 -17.18 12.12 19.90
CA ALA A 307 -16.05 12.73 19.22
C ALA A 307 -16.17 14.26 19.11
N VAL A 308 -17.33 14.77 18.70
CA VAL A 308 -17.58 16.21 18.60
C VAL A 308 -17.67 16.84 19.98
N LEU A 309 -18.44 16.25 20.88
CA LEU A 309 -18.65 16.79 22.23
C LEU A 309 -17.37 16.82 23.07
N SER A 310 -16.44 15.90 22.83
CA SER A 310 -15.14 15.81 23.53
C SER A 310 -13.97 16.40 22.72
N GLN A 311 -14.25 17.07 21.60
CA GLN A 311 -13.24 17.68 20.72
C GLN A 311 -12.19 16.68 20.21
N GLN A 312 -12.60 15.44 19.96
CA GLN A 312 -11.76 14.38 19.42
C GLN A 312 -11.87 14.34 17.89
N LEU A 313 -11.67 15.50 17.25
CA LEU A 313 -11.59 15.67 15.79
C LEU A 313 -10.12 15.86 15.42
N ILE A 314 -9.54 14.88 14.75
CA ILE A 314 -8.10 14.83 14.44
C ILE A 314 -7.92 15.00 12.93
N PRO A 315 -7.30 16.11 12.47
CA PRO A 315 -6.99 16.29 11.06
C PRO A 315 -5.87 15.33 10.64
N VAL A 316 -6.03 14.72 9.46
CA VAL A 316 -5.07 13.81 8.83
C VAL A 316 -4.76 14.33 7.42
N ASP A 317 -3.49 14.36 7.05
CA ASP A 317 -3.11 14.64 5.66
C ASP A 317 -3.39 13.42 4.77
N PHE A 318 -4.56 13.43 4.12
CA PHE A 318 -4.97 12.37 3.20
C PHE A 318 -4.05 12.30 1.97
N SER A 319 -3.41 13.40 1.58
CA SER A 319 -2.43 13.37 0.51
C SER A 319 -1.22 12.54 0.90
N ALA A 320 -0.68 12.74 2.12
CA ALA A 320 0.40 11.92 2.66
C ALA A 320 0.00 10.44 2.82
N MET A 321 -1.23 10.16 3.27
CA MET A 321 -1.76 8.79 3.36
C MET A 321 -1.81 8.10 1.99
N ARG A 322 -2.23 8.81 0.94
CA ARG A 322 -2.30 8.28 -0.43
C ARG A 322 -0.95 8.01 -1.08
N LEU A 323 0.13 8.60 -0.61
CA LEU A 323 1.48 8.30 -1.11
C LEU A 323 1.92 6.86 -0.84
N ARG A 324 1.29 6.16 0.10
CA ARG A 324 1.59 4.74 0.43
C ARG A 324 3.07 4.50 0.72
N GLY A 325 3.74 5.50 1.31
CA GLY A 325 5.17 5.52 1.59
C GLY A 325 5.49 5.93 3.03
N LEU A 326 6.69 6.43 3.26
CA LEU A 326 7.12 6.88 4.59
C LEU A 326 6.21 7.98 5.19
N PRO A 327 5.70 8.97 4.40
CA PRO A 327 4.77 9.97 4.94
C PRO A 327 3.47 9.39 5.50
N MET A 328 2.99 8.26 4.96
CA MET A 328 1.83 7.55 5.51
C MET A 328 2.11 7.07 6.95
N ILE A 329 3.31 6.53 7.21
CA ILE A 329 3.68 6.05 8.55
C ILE A 329 3.68 7.21 9.56
N ASP A 330 4.12 8.40 9.17
CA ASP A 330 4.12 9.57 10.03
C ASP A 330 2.68 10.00 10.39
N GLN A 331 1.73 9.91 9.44
CA GLN A 331 0.31 10.13 9.72
C GLN A 331 -0.26 9.06 10.66
N LEU A 332 0.08 7.78 10.45
CA LEU A 332 -0.36 6.70 11.35
C LEU A 332 0.16 6.90 12.79
N ALA A 333 1.40 7.35 12.95
CA ALA A 333 1.95 7.68 14.27
C ALA A 333 1.13 8.81 14.95
N GLN A 334 0.81 9.86 14.21
CA GLN A 334 -0.02 10.97 14.72
C GLN A 334 -1.42 10.48 15.09
N MET A 335 -2.07 9.68 14.27
CA MET A 335 -3.40 9.12 14.53
C MET A 335 -3.39 8.25 15.79
N ALA A 336 -2.45 7.32 15.90
CA ALA A 336 -2.34 6.43 17.05
C ALA A 336 -2.05 7.18 18.36
N GLN A 337 -1.13 8.14 18.33
CA GLN A 337 -0.81 9.00 19.50
C GLN A 337 -2.01 9.86 19.90
N SER A 338 -2.74 10.43 18.95
CA SER A 338 -3.94 11.23 19.23
C SER A 338 -5.07 10.39 19.84
N GLY A 339 -5.20 9.15 19.37
CA GLY A 339 -6.21 8.23 19.88
C GLY A 339 -5.88 7.68 21.27
N TYR A 340 -4.62 7.34 21.51
CA TYR A 340 -4.16 6.66 22.72
C TYR A 340 -2.87 7.29 23.28
N PRO A 341 -2.88 8.57 23.71
CA PRO A 341 -1.68 9.28 24.15
C PRO A 341 -0.94 8.54 25.27
N GLN A 342 -1.67 7.86 26.18
CA GLN A 342 -1.07 7.09 27.29
C GLN A 342 -0.21 5.91 26.82
N ALA A 343 -0.46 5.40 25.64
CA ALA A 343 0.36 4.33 25.04
C ALA A 343 1.76 4.81 24.64
N TYR A 344 1.95 6.13 24.49
CA TYR A 344 3.17 6.78 24.04
C TYR A 344 3.86 7.64 25.12
N GLY A 345 3.45 7.47 26.39
CA GLY A 345 4.05 8.18 27.52
C GLY A 345 3.49 9.58 27.76
N GLY A 346 2.31 9.86 27.23
CA GLY A 346 1.55 11.11 27.44
C GLY A 346 0.68 11.08 28.68
#